data_783f3374a689291cc1c7f34f5d09717b
#
_entry.id   783f3374a689291cc1c7f34f5d09717b
#
_cell.length_a   1.000
_cell.length_b   1.000
_cell.length_c   1.000
_cell.angle_alpha   90.00
_cell.angle_beta   90.00
_cell.angle_gamma   90.00
#
_symmetry.space_group_name_H-M   'P 1'
#
loop_
_entity.id
_entity.type
_entity.pdbx_description
1 polymer ?
#
loop_
_entity_poly.entity_id
_entity_poly.type
_entity_poly.pdbx_seq_one_letter_code
_entity_poly.pdbx_strand_id
1 'polypeptide(L)'
;MNEDHPIARVEPLLLIAIGGFVGATLRYAVSATLPGGFPWGTLAVNALGSFALGLLLYEARLTDLLSAETRLTLGTGLLSSFTTYSTFAVETTALDPAMALVNVGANYALGFLAVIAARAVTRGSLP
;
A
#
# COMPACT_ATOMS: atom_id res chain seq x y z
N MET A 1 -18.18 17.56 17.34
CA MET A 1 -18.53 18.44 16.19
C MET A 1 -19.76 17.82 15.54
N ASN A 2 -20.83 18.62 15.31
CA ASN A 2 -22.05 18.07 14.69
C ASN A 2 -21.73 17.62 13.27
N GLU A 3 -22.21 16.44 12.89
CA GLU A 3 -21.99 15.82 11.56
C GLU A 3 -22.47 16.69 10.38
N ASP A 4 -23.30 17.68 10.65
CA ASP A 4 -23.83 18.60 9.64
C ASP A 4 -22.91 19.80 9.35
N HIS A 5 -21.77 19.93 10.01
CA HIS A 5 -20.85 21.05 9.77
C HIS A 5 -20.11 20.83 8.44
N PRO A 6 -20.05 21.83 7.54
CA PRO A 6 -19.36 21.68 6.24
C PRO A 6 -17.93 21.17 6.33
N ILE A 7 -17.19 21.54 7.38
CA ILE A 7 -15.81 21.10 7.64
C ILE A 7 -15.76 19.59 7.88
N ALA A 8 -16.72 19.01 8.60
CA ALA A 8 -16.77 17.56 8.87
C ALA A 8 -16.93 16.71 7.59
N ARG A 9 -17.48 17.28 6.51
CA ARG A 9 -17.63 16.62 5.20
C ARG A 9 -16.36 16.70 4.37
N VAL A 10 -15.53 17.72 4.56
CA VAL A 10 -14.31 17.96 3.77
C VAL A 10 -13.08 17.32 4.41
N GLU A 11 -13.06 17.20 5.73
CA GLU A 11 -11.93 16.64 6.49
C GLU A 11 -11.47 15.26 5.98
N PRO A 12 -12.34 14.25 5.78
CA PRO A 12 -11.92 12.95 5.26
C PRO A 12 -11.28 13.05 3.87
N LEU A 13 -11.78 13.92 3.02
CA LEU A 13 -11.24 14.14 1.67
C LEU A 13 -9.82 14.75 1.72
N LEU A 14 -9.59 15.70 2.63
CA LEU A 14 -8.28 16.30 2.84
C LEU A 14 -7.27 15.28 3.40
N LEU A 15 -7.69 14.43 4.35
CA LEU A 15 -6.85 13.37 4.90
C LEU A 15 -6.44 12.36 3.82
N ILE A 16 -7.38 11.94 2.97
CA ILE A 16 -7.10 11.06 1.84
C ILE A 16 -6.15 11.75 0.83
N ALA A 17 -6.39 13.02 0.52
CA ALA A 17 -5.56 13.78 -0.41
C ALA A 17 -4.11 13.92 0.09
N ILE A 18 -3.91 14.24 1.36
CA ILE A 18 -2.58 14.35 1.99
C ILE A 18 -1.89 12.99 1.98
N GLY A 19 -2.57 11.94 2.44
CA GLY A 19 -2.04 10.58 2.42
C GLY A 19 -1.70 10.14 0.99
N GLY A 20 -2.57 10.41 0.04
CA GLY A 20 -2.39 10.10 -1.38
C GLY A 20 -1.18 10.80 -1.99
N PHE A 21 -1.00 12.08 -1.70
CA PHE A 21 0.19 12.84 -2.14
C PHE A 21 1.49 12.22 -1.59
N VAL A 22 1.53 11.91 -0.31
CA VAL A 22 2.70 11.28 0.31
C VAL A 22 2.95 9.89 -0.29
N GLY A 23 1.91 9.07 -0.43
CA GLY A 23 2.01 7.73 -0.99
C GLY A 23 2.53 7.72 -2.44
N ALA A 24 2.00 8.60 -3.29
CA ALA A 24 2.44 8.73 -4.68
C ALA A 24 3.89 9.23 -4.78
N THR A 25 4.29 10.17 -3.92
CA THR A 25 5.66 10.67 -3.86
C THR A 25 6.64 9.58 -3.42
N LEU A 26 6.30 8.80 -2.40
CA LEU A 26 7.11 7.67 -1.95
C LEU A 26 7.23 6.59 -3.04
N ARG A 27 6.15 6.27 -3.74
CA ARG A 27 6.18 5.35 -4.89
C ARG A 27 7.16 5.82 -5.95
N TYR A 28 7.09 7.07 -6.34
CA TYR A 28 8.01 7.67 -7.30
C TYR A 28 9.46 7.57 -6.81
N ALA A 29 9.73 7.94 -5.56
CA ALA A 29 11.07 7.89 -4.98
C ALA A 29 11.64 6.46 -5.00
N VAL A 30 10.87 5.45 -4.59
CA VAL A 30 11.31 4.05 -4.65
C VAL A 30 11.61 3.62 -6.08
N SER A 31 10.71 3.92 -7.02
CA SER A 31 10.90 3.55 -8.43
C SER A 31 12.12 4.23 -9.07
N ALA A 32 12.41 5.46 -8.68
CA ALA A 32 13.55 6.23 -9.19
C ALA A 32 14.91 5.72 -8.66
N THR A 33 14.93 5.01 -7.53
CA THR A 33 16.17 4.50 -6.91
C THR A 33 16.54 3.08 -7.33
N LEU A 34 15.63 2.36 -7.97
CA LEU A 34 15.83 0.96 -8.35
C LEU A 34 16.23 0.82 -9.83
N PRO A 35 17.01 -0.23 -10.18
CA PRO A 35 17.47 -0.42 -11.55
C PRO A 35 16.33 -0.68 -12.54
N GLY A 36 16.53 -0.28 -13.80
CA GLY A 36 15.62 -0.56 -14.90
C GLY A 36 15.77 -1.99 -15.46
N GLY A 37 14.97 -2.30 -16.47
CA GLY A 37 14.94 -3.60 -17.13
C GLY A 37 13.81 -4.49 -16.64
N PHE A 38 13.85 -4.91 -15.39
CA PHE A 38 12.71 -5.56 -14.71
C PHE A 38 12.01 -4.51 -13.81
N PRO A 39 10.66 -4.59 -13.59
CA PRO A 39 9.92 -3.59 -12.80
C PRO A 39 10.10 -3.76 -11.27
N TRP A 40 11.35 -3.63 -10.81
CA TRP A 40 11.71 -3.75 -9.39
C TRP A 40 11.00 -2.73 -8.51
N GLY A 41 10.81 -1.50 -9.01
CA GLY A 41 10.14 -0.44 -8.26
C GLY A 41 8.69 -0.79 -7.95
N THR A 42 7.95 -1.23 -8.95
CA THR A 42 6.54 -1.65 -8.80
C THR A 42 6.43 -2.87 -7.90
N LEU A 43 7.30 -3.86 -8.07
CA LEU A 43 7.35 -5.04 -7.19
C LEU A 43 7.59 -4.65 -5.74
N ALA A 44 8.58 -3.77 -5.49
CA ALA A 44 8.92 -3.33 -4.14
C ALA A 44 7.77 -2.57 -3.47
N VAL A 45 7.16 -1.59 -4.15
CA VAL A 45 6.05 -0.82 -3.55
C VAL A 45 4.81 -1.67 -3.33
N ASN A 46 4.52 -2.62 -4.19
CA ASN A 46 3.38 -3.52 -4.03
C ASN A 46 3.61 -4.51 -2.88
N ALA A 47 4.79 -5.08 -2.74
CA ALA A 47 5.13 -5.96 -1.62
C ALA A 47 5.15 -5.22 -0.28
N LEU A 48 5.84 -4.07 -0.21
CA LEU A 48 5.89 -3.23 1.00
C LEU A 48 4.52 -2.68 1.37
N GLY A 49 3.75 -2.24 0.39
CA GLY A 49 2.39 -1.75 0.59
C GLY A 49 1.45 -2.84 1.08
N SER A 50 1.57 -4.07 0.56
CA SER A 50 0.81 -5.23 1.04
C SER A 50 1.15 -5.58 2.49
N PHE A 51 2.42 -5.51 2.86
CA PHE A 51 2.85 -5.69 4.25
C PHE A 51 2.26 -4.62 5.16
N ALA A 52 2.41 -3.34 4.79
CA ALA A 52 1.89 -2.23 5.57
C ALA A 52 0.35 -2.26 5.70
N LEU A 53 -0.36 -2.59 4.61
CA LEU A 53 -1.81 -2.78 4.64
C LEU A 53 -2.20 -3.95 5.55
N GLY A 54 -1.46 -5.05 5.49
CA GLY A 54 -1.63 -6.18 6.40
C GLY A 54 -1.50 -5.77 7.87
N LEU A 55 -0.45 -5.01 8.22
CA LEU A 55 -0.28 -4.47 9.57
C LEU A 55 -1.47 -3.61 10.00
N LEU A 56 -1.91 -2.69 9.13
CA LEU A 56 -3.03 -1.79 9.41
C LEU A 56 -4.34 -2.55 9.66
N LEU A 57 -4.63 -3.56 8.85
CA LEU A 57 -5.84 -4.38 8.97
C LEU A 57 -5.83 -5.27 10.22
N TYR A 58 -4.67 -5.85 10.56
CA TYR A 58 -4.55 -6.67 11.77
C TYR A 58 -4.52 -5.81 13.02
N GLU A 59 -3.90 -4.63 12.99
CA GLU A 59 -3.99 -3.65 14.08
C GLU A 59 -5.45 -3.32 14.39
N ALA A 60 -6.24 -2.99 13.35
CA ALA A 60 -7.65 -2.66 13.50
C ALA A 60 -8.50 -3.79 14.12
N ARG A 61 -8.10 -5.05 13.92
CA ARG A 61 -8.82 -6.21 14.45
C ARG A 61 -8.39 -6.64 15.85
N LEU A 62 -7.12 -6.46 16.18
CA LEU A 62 -6.52 -7.06 17.36
C LEU A 62 -6.26 -6.06 18.50
N THR A 63 -5.93 -4.83 18.18
CA THR A 63 -5.53 -3.82 19.16
C THR A 63 -6.38 -2.57 19.15
N ASP A 64 -6.90 -2.17 17.98
CA ASP A 64 -7.75 -0.98 17.78
C ASP A 64 -7.17 0.30 18.38
N LEU A 65 -5.84 0.49 18.24
CA LEU A 65 -5.11 1.62 18.80
C LEU A 65 -5.20 2.88 17.93
N LEU A 66 -5.31 2.71 16.60
CA LEU A 66 -5.34 3.82 15.66
C LEU A 66 -6.73 4.42 15.54
N SER A 67 -6.80 5.73 15.43
CA SER A 67 -8.06 6.43 15.14
C SER A 67 -8.58 6.13 13.74
N ALA A 68 -9.88 6.35 13.52
CA ALA A 68 -10.51 6.18 12.19
C ALA A 68 -9.86 7.11 11.15
N GLU A 69 -9.54 8.35 11.54
CA GLU A 69 -8.88 9.33 10.67
C GLU A 69 -7.47 8.86 10.27
N THR A 70 -6.72 8.31 11.22
CA THR A 70 -5.38 7.75 10.94
C THR A 70 -5.48 6.58 9.97
N ARG A 71 -6.42 5.65 10.17
CA ARG A 71 -6.66 4.53 9.25
C ARG A 71 -7.06 5.00 7.86
N LEU A 72 -7.90 6.02 7.78
CA LEU A 72 -8.33 6.59 6.51
C LEU A 72 -7.15 7.22 5.76
N THR A 73 -6.33 8.00 6.45
CA THR A 73 -5.16 8.66 5.88
C THR A 73 -4.12 7.64 5.41
N LEU A 74 -3.79 6.65 6.24
CA LEU A 74 -2.80 5.63 5.91
C LEU A 74 -3.32 4.62 4.89
N GLY A 75 -4.52 4.07 5.06
CA GLY A 75 -5.07 3.03 4.21
C GLY A 75 -5.56 3.58 2.87
N THR A 76 -6.60 4.39 2.89
CA THR A 76 -7.24 4.91 1.68
C THR A 76 -6.39 6.00 1.00
N GLY A 77 -5.70 6.83 1.77
CA GLY A 77 -4.81 7.85 1.22
C GLY A 77 -3.46 7.27 0.80
N LEU A 78 -2.59 7.03 1.77
CA LEU A 78 -1.18 6.71 1.53
C LEU A 78 -1.00 5.36 0.82
N LEU A 79 -1.50 4.26 1.38
CA LEU A 79 -1.21 2.93 0.85
C LEU A 79 -1.86 2.68 -0.51
N SER A 80 -3.07 3.19 -0.76
CA SER A 80 -3.71 3.05 -2.08
C SER A 80 -2.97 3.82 -3.19
N SER A 81 -2.28 4.90 -2.85
CA SER A 81 -1.46 5.67 -3.80
C SER A 81 -0.01 5.20 -3.87
N PHE A 82 0.49 4.56 -2.83
CA PHE A 82 1.83 3.95 -2.79
C PHE A 82 1.90 2.67 -3.63
N THR A 83 0.89 1.80 -3.55
CA THR A 83 0.77 0.60 -4.38
C THR A 83 0.17 0.94 -5.75
N THR A 84 0.36 0.07 -6.74
CA THR A 84 -0.19 0.29 -8.08
C THR A 84 -0.47 -1.02 -8.80
N TYR A 85 -1.69 -1.16 -9.31
CA TYR A 85 -2.06 -2.24 -10.22
C TYR A 85 -1.90 -1.80 -11.69
N SER A 86 -2.23 -0.58 -12.02
CA SER A 86 -2.16 -0.08 -13.40
C SER A 86 -0.73 -0.07 -13.95
N THR A 87 0.23 0.43 -13.17
CA THR A 87 1.65 0.40 -13.56
C THR A 87 2.15 -1.04 -13.69
N PHE A 88 1.81 -1.92 -12.74
CA PHE A 88 2.11 -3.35 -12.81
C PHE A 88 1.58 -3.98 -14.10
N ALA A 89 0.35 -3.71 -14.49
CA ALA A 89 -0.26 -4.27 -15.69
C ALA A 89 0.48 -3.76 -16.96
N VAL A 90 0.74 -2.48 -17.07
CA VAL A 90 1.43 -1.88 -18.22
C VAL A 90 2.86 -2.42 -18.34
N GLU A 91 3.62 -2.43 -17.25
CA GLU A 91 4.99 -2.93 -17.23
C GLU A 91 5.05 -4.43 -17.57
N THR A 92 4.08 -5.22 -17.11
CA THR A 92 4.00 -6.65 -17.43
C THR A 92 3.84 -6.88 -18.93
N THR A 93 3.02 -6.07 -19.61
CA THR A 93 2.83 -6.20 -21.07
C THR A 93 4.05 -5.78 -21.88
N ALA A 94 4.96 -5.00 -21.31
CA ALA A 94 6.19 -4.57 -21.94
C ALA A 94 7.34 -5.58 -21.81
N LEU A 95 7.20 -6.61 -20.98
CA LEU A 95 8.18 -7.67 -20.80
C LEU A 95 8.01 -8.78 -21.85
N ASP A 96 9.09 -9.53 -22.09
CA ASP A 96 8.95 -10.80 -22.82
C ASP A 96 8.06 -11.79 -22.00
N PRO A 97 7.44 -12.79 -22.65
CA PRO A 97 6.48 -13.67 -21.98
C PRO A 97 7.02 -14.38 -20.74
N ALA A 98 8.28 -14.78 -20.71
CA ALA A 98 8.86 -15.46 -19.56
C ALA A 98 9.03 -14.49 -18.38
N MET A 99 9.54 -13.30 -18.63
CA MET A 99 9.68 -12.27 -17.60
C MET A 99 8.33 -11.70 -17.15
N ALA A 100 7.34 -11.64 -18.04
CA ALA A 100 5.96 -11.30 -17.67
C ALA A 100 5.38 -12.28 -16.66
N LEU A 101 5.55 -13.59 -16.88
CA LEU A 101 5.13 -14.63 -15.92
C LEU A 101 5.86 -14.51 -14.58
N VAL A 102 7.17 -14.24 -14.61
CA VAL A 102 7.96 -14.00 -13.39
C VAL A 102 7.43 -12.78 -12.65
N ASN A 103 7.15 -11.68 -13.34
CA ASN A 103 6.62 -10.46 -12.71
C ASN A 103 5.25 -10.69 -12.06
N VAL A 104 4.34 -11.36 -12.74
CA VAL A 104 3.02 -11.73 -12.18
C VAL A 104 3.19 -12.62 -10.95
N GLY A 105 3.95 -13.70 -11.09
CA GLY A 105 4.20 -14.64 -9.99
C GLY A 105 4.85 -13.98 -8.78
N ALA A 106 5.87 -13.14 -8.99
CA ALA A 106 6.56 -12.43 -7.91
C ALA A 106 5.64 -11.44 -7.19
N ASN A 107 4.86 -10.64 -7.92
CA ASN A 107 3.94 -9.68 -7.31
C ASN A 107 2.89 -10.39 -6.43
N TYR A 108 2.26 -11.44 -6.91
CA TYR A 108 1.26 -12.17 -6.12
C TYR A 108 1.90 -12.96 -4.98
N ALA A 109 2.99 -13.67 -5.21
CA ALA A 109 3.66 -14.46 -4.16
C ALA A 109 4.19 -13.56 -3.04
N LEU A 110 4.91 -12.50 -3.37
CA LEU A 110 5.44 -11.57 -2.37
C LEU A 110 4.33 -10.76 -1.69
N GLY A 111 3.27 -10.39 -2.40
CA GLY A 111 2.11 -9.74 -1.82
C GLY A 111 1.42 -10.62 -0.76
N PHE A 112 1.15 -11.88 -1.05
CA PHE A 112 0.57 -12.82 -0.08
C PHE A 112 1.50 -13.10 1.09
N LEU A 113 2.79 -13.35 0.83
CA LEU A 113 3.77 -13.57 1.89
C LEU A 113 3.93 -12.34 2.78
N ALA A 114 3.87 -11.13 2.21
CA ALA A 114 3.92 -9.88 2.97
C ALA A 114 2.74 -9.74 3.94
N VAL A 115 1.52 -10.08 3.51
CA VAL A 115 0.34 -10.08 4.39
C VAL A 115 0.45 -11.13 5.49
N ILE A 116 0.93 -12.34 5.17
CA ILE A 116 1.16 -13.39 6.16
C ILE A 116 2.21 -12.97 7.19
N ALA A 117 3.30 -12.34 6.72
CA ALA A 117 4.34 -11.79 7.60
C ALA A 117 3.78 -10.68 8.52
N ALA A 118 2.97 -9.78 7.98
CA ALA A 118 2.31 -8.75 8.77
C ALA A 118 1.43 -9.33 9.88
N ARG A 119 0.67 -10.39 9.56
CA ARG A 119 -0.13 -11.12 10.55
C ARG A 119 0.74 -11.73 11.64
N ALA A 120 1.85 -12.37 11.27
CA ALA A 120 2.75 -13.00 12.23
C ALA A 120 3.38 -11.96 13.17
N VAL A 121 3.83 -10.84 12.64
CA VAL A 121 4.39 -9.72 13.43
C VAL A 121 3.34 -9.18 14.41
N THR A 122 2.13 -8.88 13.93
CA THR A 122 1.08 -8.32 14.80
C THR A 122 0.69 -9.28 15.92
N ARG A 123 0.57 -10.58 15.63
CA ARG A 123 0.26 -11.60 16.65
C ARG A 123 1.37 -11.79 17.66
N GLY A 124 2.63 -11.73 17.22
CA GLY A 124 3.78 -11.85 18.11
C GLY A 124 4.01 -10.64 19.02
N SER A 125 3.37 -9.51 18.70
CA SER A 125 3.44 -8.27 19.50
C SER A 125 2.33 -8.18 20.56
N LEU A 126 1.40 -9.13 20.60
CA LEU A 126 0.36 -9.19 21.61
C LEU A 126 0.89 -9.91 22.86
N PRO A 127 0.59 -9.39 24.07
CA PRO A 127 0.97 -10.02 25.33
C PRO A 127 0.23 -11.35 25.56
#